data_4daf8f4975c9c9eb6b3d96b7cf196fda
#
_entry.id   4daf8f4975c9c9eb6b3d96b7cf196fda
#
_cell.length_a   1.000
_cell.length_b   1.000
_cell.length_c   1.000
_cell.angle_alpha   90.00
_cell.angle_beta   90.00
_cell.angle_gamma   90.00
#
_symmetry.space_group_name_H-M   'P 1'
#
loop_
_entity.id
_entity.type
_entity.pdbx_description
1 polymer ?
#
loop_
_entity_poly.entity_id
_entity_poly.type
_entity_poly.pdbx_seq_one_letter_code
_entity_poly.pdbx_strand_id
1 'polypeptide(L)'
;MLTERGISLMEVIIVLFIMALPVSFINISWESHRERRYLTETAALFQQYLSSHKLKATYLNETRKIAVTFGEKSWACHQVSAARCDDDPEGFTPMEGVRIVSGTTGTVLFWGTRHTASAASFLLENTQGQIKLIISAPGRIRLCTPDTISGVPSC
;
A
#
# COMPACT_ATOMS: atom_id res chain seq x y z
N MET A 1 58.12 -14.32 23.51
CA MET A 1 57.17 -14.97 24.44
C MET A 1 55.87 -14.19 24.36
N LEU A 2 54.85 -14.73 23.68
CA LEU A 2 53.53 -14.16 23.64
C LEU A 2 52.80 -14.61 24.91
N THR A 3 52.49 -13.67 25.81
CA THR A 3 51.70 -13.94 27.01
C THR A 3 50.26 -14.18 26.59
N GLU A 4 49.84 -15.41 26.61
CA GLU A 4 48.45 -15.81 26.46
C GLU A 4 47.66 -15.28 27.63
N ARG A 5 46.88 -14.20 27.42
CA ARG A 5 45.93 -13.69 28.41
C ARG A 5 44.66 -14.52 28.29
N GLY A 6 44.43 -15.37 29.27
CA GLY A 6 43.15 -16.09 29.41
C GLY A 6 42.02 -15.10 29.65
N ILE A 7 40.93 -15.22 28.86
CA ILE A 7 39.68 -14.44 29.05
C ILE A 7 39.01 -14.94 30.33
N SER A 8 38.67 -14.03 31.25
CA SER A 8 37.96 -14.37 32.46
C SER A 8 36.47 -14.71 32.13
N LEU A 9 35.94 -15.73 32.78
CA LEU A 9 34.50 -16.11 32.66
C LEU A 9 33.60 -14.92 32.96
N MET A 10 33.97 -14.07 33.90
CA MET A 10 33.25 -12.84 34.24
C MET A 10 33.21 -11.83 33.07
N GLU A 11 34.30 -11.72 32.32
CA GLU A 11 34.36 -10.83 31.14
C GLU A 11 33.45 -11.29 30.02
N VAL A 12 33.36 -12.62 29.78
CA VAL A 12 32.40 -13.18 28.81
C VAL A 12 30.96 -12.91 29.22
N ILE A 13 30.61 -13.06 30.50
CA ILE A 13 29.24 -12.81 30.98
C ILE A 13 28.87 -11.33 30.83
N ILE A 14 29.78 -10.41 31.14
CA ILE A 14 29.54 -8.98 30.99
C ILE A 14 29.32 -8.61 29.50
N VAL A 15 30.15 -9.15 28.59
CA VAL A 15 30.00 -8.92 27.15
C VAL A 15 28.67 -9.47 26.62
N LEU A 16 28.28 -10.67 27.02
CA LEU A 16 26.97 -11.25 26.61
C LEU A 16 25.81 -10.42 27.16
N PHE A 17 25.91 -9.91 28.39
CA PHE A 17 24.88 -9.05 28.97
C PHE A 17 24.74 -7.73 28.21
N ILE A 18 25.86 -7.07 27.87
CA ILE A 18 25.86 -5.82 27.11
C ILE A 18 25.32 -6.05 25.67
N MET A 19 25.64 -7.18 25.05
CA MET A 19 25.15 -7.54 23.72
C MET A 19 23.64 -7.88 23.71
N ALA A 20 23.10 -8.39 24.80
CA ALA A 20 21.68 -8.74 24.90
C ALA A 20 20.75 -7.51 25.03
N LEU A 21 21.23 -6.41 25.59
CA LEU A 21 20.43 -5.19 25.83
C LEU A 21 19.89 -4.54 24.54
N PRO A 22 20.69 -4.29 23.47
CA PRO A 22 20.19 -3.62 22.27
C PRO A 22 19.20 -4.46 21.48
N VAL A 23 19.29 -5.79 21.53
CA VAL A 23 18.38 -6.69 20.79
C VAL A 23 16.92 -6.52 21.21
N SER A 24 16.68 -6.22 22.47
CA SER A 24 15.32 -6.05 23.02
C SER A 24 14.61 -4.79 22.50
N PHE A 25 15.33 -3.75 22.13
CA PHE A 25 14.76 -2.48 21.66
C PHE A 25 14.52 -2.43 20.13
N ILE A 26 15.20 -3.27 19.36
CA ILE A 26 15.16 -3.24 17.88
C ILE A 26 13.79 -3.72 17.35
N ASN A 27 13.17 -4.69 18.00
CA ASN A 27 11.94 -5.33 17.49
C ASN A 27 10.74 -4.37 17.40
N ILE A 28 10.54 -3.49 18.38
CA ILE A 28 9.37 -2.60 18.43
C ILE A 28 9.40 -1.53 17.34
N SER A 29 10.57 -1.01 17.02
CA SER A 29 10.75 0.02 15.99
C SER A 29 10.61 -0.53 14.56
N TRP A 30 10.99 -1.78 14.35
CA TRP A 30 10.98 -2.42 13.04
C TRP A 30 9.57 -2.68 12.51
N GLU A 31 8.65 -3.08 13.37
CA GLU A 31 7.27 -3.41 12.99
C GLU A 31 6.50 -2.17 12.50
N SER A 32 6.61 -1.06 13.20
CA SER A 32 5.94 0.18 12.78
C SER A 32 6.48 0.74 11.45
N HIS A 33 7.78 0.60 11.21
CA HIS A 33 8.38 0.98 9.92
C HIS A 33 7.92 0.08 8.78
N ARG A 34 7.80 -1.22 9.02
CA ARG A 34 7.31 -2.19 8.05
C ARG A 34 5.86 -1.90 7.65
N GLU A 35 4.98 -1.64 8.61
CA GLU A 35 3.58 -1.34 8.35
C GLU A 35 3.39 -0.02 7.59
N ARG A 36 4.18 1.02 7.89
CA ARG A 36 4.17 2.26 7.12
C ARG A 36 4.60 2.04 5.67
N ARG A 37 5.60 1.20 5.45
CA ARG A 37 6.04 0.83 4.10
C ARG A 37 4.94 0.07 3.36
N TYR A 38 4.29 -0.89 3.97
CA TYR A 38 3.18 -1.63 3.37
C TYR A 38 2.02 -0.71 2.95
N LEU A 39 1.67 0.27 3.78
CA LEU A 39 0.64 1.24 3.42
C LEU A 39 1.03 2.08 2.20
N THR A 40 2.24 2.62 2.19
CA THR A 40 2.74 3.45 1.08
C THR A 40 2.89 2.65 -0.21
N GLU A 41 3.42 1.44 -0.11
CA GLU A 41 3.61 0.54 -1.24
C GLU A 41 2.27 0.05 -1.81
N THR A 42 1.33 -0.34 -0.95
CA THR A 42 -0.04 -0.70 -1.37
C THR A 42 -0.73 0.45 -2.08
N ALA A 43 -0.60 1.68 -1.57
CA ALA A 43 -1.18 2.86 -2.22
C ALA A 43 -0.55 3.13 -3.59
N ALA A 44 0.77 2.98 -3.72
CA ALA A 44 1.46 3.12 -5.00
C ALA A 44 1.07 2.01 -6.01
N LEU A 45 0.96 0.76 -5.56
CA LEU A 45 0.51 -0.35 -6.40
C LEU A 45 -0.95 -0.15 -6.85
N PHE A 46 -1.82 0.34 -5.97
CA PHE A 46 -3.20 0.65 -6.33
C PHE A 46 -3.28 1.81 -7.35
N GLN A 47 -2.47 2.83 -7.18
CA GLN A 47 -2.33 3.91 -8.16
C GLN A 47 -1.83 3.39 -9.51
N GLN A 48 -0.84 2.51 -9.52
CA GLN A 48 -0.30 1.89 -10.72
C GLN A 48 -1.35 1.01 -11.41
N TYR A 49 -2.09 0.20 -10.65
CA TYR A 49 -3.19 -0.62 -11.13
C TYR A 49 -4.23 0.22 -11.89
N LEU A 50 -4.74 1.27 -11.24
CA LEU A 50 -5.72 2.17 -11.87
C LEU A 50 -5.16 2.91 -13.10
N SER A 51 -3.88 3.31 -13.04
CA SER A 51 -3.19 3.97 -14.15
C SER A 51 -3.03 3.04 -15.35
N SER A 52 -2.74 1.76 -15.13
CA SER A 52 -2.63 0.75 -16.19
C SER A 52 -3.97 0.55 -16.90
N HIS A 53 -5.08 0.47 -16.13
CA HIS A 53 -6.41 0.36 -16.72
C HIS A 53 -6.85 1.61 -17.46
N LYS A 54 -6.51 2.80 -16.97
CA LYS A 54 -6.71 4.05 -17.71
C LYS A 54 -5.95 4.02 -19.04
N LEU A 55 -4.70 3.59 -19.02
CA LEU A 55 -3.87 3.48 -20.21
C LEU A 55 -4.44 2.48 -21.21
N LYS A 56 -4.82 1.28 -20.72
CA LYS A 56 -5.49 0.26 -21.55
C LYS A 56 -6.80 0.80 -22.16
N ALA A 57 -7.62 1.54 -21.39
CA ALA A 57 -8.83 2.20 -21.91
C ALA A 57 -8.52 3.14 -23.07
N THR A 58 -7.48 3.97 -22.91
CA THR A 58 -7.03 4.92 -23.93
C THR A 58 -6.53 4.23 -25.20
N TYR A 59 -5.68 3.21 -25.08
CA TYR A 59 -5.10 2.52 -26.22
C TYR A 59 -6.12 1.69 -27.00
N LEU A 60 -7.02 1.01 -26.28
CA LEU A 60 -8.06 0.18 -26.91
C LEU A 60 -9.30 0.98 -27.29
N ASN A 61 -9.33 2.27 -26.94
CA ASN A 61 -10.46 3.17 -27.18
C ASN A 61 -11.80 2.62 -26.62
N GLU A 62 -11.73 1.98 -25.46
CA GLU A 62 -12.87 1.34 -24.81
C GLU A 62 -13.13 1.97 -23.42
N THR A 63 -14.35 1.75 -22.90
CA THR A 63 -14.67 2.11 -21.51
C THR A 63 -14.32 0.96 -20.59
N ARG A 64 -13.43 1.20 -19.62
CA ARG A 64 -13.08 0.24 -18.58
C ARG A 64 -13.75 0.57 -17.27
N LYS A 65 -14.42 -0.43 -16.71
CA LYS A 65 -15.10 -0.34 -15.43
C LYS A 65 -14.32 -1.11 -14.38
N ILE A 66 -13.86 -0.42 -13.34
CA ILE A 66 -13.16 -1.02 -12.20
C ILE A 66 -14.11 -1.03 -11.01
N ALA A 67 -14.43 -2.20 -10.50
CA ALA A 67 -15.17 -2.36 -9.26
C ALA A 67 -14.18 -2.42 -8.09
N VAL A 68 -14.50 -1.75 -6.99
CA VAL A 68 -13.72 -1.71 -5.76
C VAL A 68 -14.61 -2.08 -4.59
N THR A 69 -14.19 -3.04 -3.80
CA THR A 69 -14.84 -3.41 -2.54
C THR A 69 -14.10 -2.82 -1.36
N PHE A 70 -14.81 -2.63 -0.28
CA PHE A 70 -14.33 -2.02 0.96
C PHE A 70 -14.38 -3.03 2.11
N GLY A 71 -13.58 -2.81 3.12
CA GLY A 71 -13.56 -3.60 4.34
C GLY A 71 -12.32 -4.49 4.48
N GLU A 72 -12.43 -5.53 5.31
CA GLU A 72 -11.28 -6.40 5.63
C GLU A 72 -10.78 -7.21 4.44
N LYS A 73 -11.68 -7.63 3.55
CA LYS A 73 -11.36 -8.27 2.27
C LYS A 73 -11.64 -7.29 1.13
N SER A 74 -10.86 -6.21 1.10
CA SER A 74 -10.96 -5.23 0.03
C SER A 74 -10.17 -5.67 -1.19
N TRP A 75 -10.71 -5.40 -2.38
CA TRP A 75 -10.07 -5.70 -3.66
C TRP A 75 -10.59 -4.76 -4.74
N ALA A 76 -9.88 -4.70 -5.84
CA ALA A 76 -10.34 -4.01 -7.05
C ALA A 76 -10.12 -4.91 -8.28
N CYS A 77 -11.10 -4.93 -9.19
CA CYS A 77 -11.02 -5.71 -10.41
C CYS A 77 -11.62 -4.99 -11.61
N HIS A 78 -11.19 -5.39 -12.81
CA HIS A 78 -11.79 -4.96 -14.05
C HIS A 78 -13.09 -5.74 -14.31
N GLN A 79 -14.23 -5.07 -14.17
CA GLN A 79 -15.54 -5.71 -14.40
C GLN A 79 -15.83 -5.83 -15.89
N VAL A 80 -15.55 -6.98 -16.45
CA VAL A 80 -15.96 -7.39 -17.80
C VAL A 80 -17.22 -8.25 -17.65
N SER A 81 -18.39 -7.66 -17.95
CA SER A 81 -19.73 -8.32 -17.92
C SER A 81 -19.92 -9.40 -16.84
N ALA A 82 -20.46 -9.02 -15.68
CA ALA A 82 -21.05 -9.90 -14.64
C ALA A 82 -20.15 -11.01 -14.02
N ALA A 83 -18.88 -11.13 -14.39
CA ALA A 83 -17.96 -12.05 -13.75
C ALA A 83 -17.62 -11.56 -12.33
N ARG A 84 -17.58 -12.50 -11.40
CA ARG A 84 -17.08 -12.20 -10.04
C ARG A 84 -15.60 -11.86 -10.12
N CYS A 85 -15.20 -10.86 -9.37
CA CYS A 85 -13.81 -10.41 -9.36
C CYS A 85 -12.84 -11.38 -8.65
N ASP A 86 -13.35 -12.40 -7.98
CA ASP A 86 -12.54 -13.41 -7.31
C ASP A 86 -11.67 -14.22 -8.29
N ASP A 87 -12.03 -14.23 -9.59
CA ASP A 87 -11.34 -14.97 -10.65
C ASP A 87 -10.50 -14.06 -11.58
N ASP A 88 -10.36 -12.75 -11.26
CA ASP A 88 -9.58 -11.85 -12.10
C ASP A 88 -8.07 -11.97 -11.78
N PRO A 89 -7.26 -12.58 -12.66
CA PRO A 89 -5.82 -12.73 -12.45
C PRO A 89 -5.07 -11.40 -12.47
N GLU A 90 -5.67 -10.34 -13.03
CA GLU A 90 -5.14 -8.97 -13.02
C GLU A 90 -5.74 -8.13 -11.88
N GLY A 91 -6.54 -8.72 -10.99
CA GLY A 91 -7.16 -8.03 -9.87
C GLY A 91 -6.13 -7.47 -8.89
N PHE A 92 -6.50 -6.39 -8.21
CA PHE A 92 -5.68 -5.79 -7.14
C PHE A 92 -6.21 -6.20 -5.78
N THR A 93 -5.31 -6.71 -4.94
CA THR A 93 -5.56 -6.99 -3.53
C THR A 93 -4.55 -6.21 -2.68
N PRO A 94 -4.97 -5.47 -1.66
CA PRO A 94 -4.06 -4.80 -0.74
C PRO A 94 -3.09 -5.77 -0.06
N MET A 95 -1.93 -5.28 0.33
CA MET A 95 -0.98 -6.06 1.13
C MET A 95 -1.54 -6.35 2.52
N GLU A 96 -0.97 -7.34 3.18
CA GLU A 96 -1.37 -7.74 4.54
C GLU A 96 -1.36 -6.55 5.51
N GLY A 97 -2.42 -6.42 6.31
CA GLY A 97 -2.60 -5.33 7.26
C GLY A 97 -3.11 -4.01 6.67
N VAL A 98 -3.21 -3.89 5.33
CA VAL A 98 -3.76 -2.70 4.67
C VAL A 98 -5.13 -3.02 4.09
N ARG A 99 -6.08 -2.11 4.24
CA ARG A 99 -7.44 -2.26 3.72
C ARG A 99 -7.93 -0.98 3.05
N ILE A 100 -8.82 -1.12 2.08
CA ILE A 100 -9.58 0.00 1.52
C ILE A 100 -10.84 0.14 2.38
N VAL A 101 -10.90 1.18 3.21
CA VAL A 101 -11.98 1.35 4.21
C VAL A 101 -13.20 2.03 3.63
N SER A 102 -12.99 2.99 2.74
CA SER A 102 -14.07 3.79 2.17
C SER A 102 -13.72 4.37 0.81
N GLY A 103 -14.74 4.78 0.08
CA GLY A 103 -14.60 5.49 -1.18
C GLY A 103 -15.87 6.26 -1.50
N THR A 104 -15.78 7.27 -2.35
CA THR A 104 -16.94 8.02 -2.83
C THR A 104 -17.86 7.18 -3.71
N THR A 105 -17.32 6.13 -4.31
CA THR A 105 -18.04 5.17 -5.15
C THR A 105 -17.33 3.81 -5.14
N GLY A 106 -18.10 2.73 -5.25
CA GLY A 106 -17.55 1.37 -5.42
C GLY A 106 -17.19 1.05 -6.88
N THR A 107 -17.26 2.02 -7.78
CA THR A 107 -16.98 1.80 -9.22
C THR A 107 -16.29 3.00 -9.82
N VAL A 108 -15.20 2.77 -10.56
CA VAL A 108 -14.49 3.77 -11.36
C VAL A 108 -14.63 3.44 -12.84
N LEU A 109 -14.99 4.44 -13.64
CA LEU A 109 -15.06 4.35 -15.10
C LEU A 109 -13.90 5.15 -15.72
N PHE A 110 -13.20 4.52 -16.67
CA PHE A 110 -12.22 5.18 -17.53
C PHE A 110 -12.74 5.15 -18.97
N TRP A 111 -12.98 6.32 -19.55
CA TRP A 111 -13.46 6.46 -20.93
C TRP A 111 -12.30 6.68 -21.89
N GLY A 112 -12.04 5.71 -22.75
CA GLY A 112 -10.96 5.76 -23.73
C GLY A 112 -11.11 6.89 -24.74
N THR A 113 -12.32 7.04 -25.32
CA THR A 113 -12.62 8.07 -26.33
C THR A 113 -12.43 9.51 -25.88
N ARG A 114 -12.64 9.78 -24.59
CA ARG A 114 -12.55 11.13 -24.00
C ARG A 114 -11.31 11.33 -23.14
N HIS A 115 -10.54 10.28 -22.90
CA HIS A 115 -9.39 10.26 -21.97
C HIS A 115 -9.74 10.76 -20.55
N THR A 116 -11.00 10.57 -20.13
CA THR A 116 -11.53 11.05 -18.86
C THR A 116 -11.82 9.87 -17.92
N ALA A 117 -12.08 10.18 -16.65
CA ALA A 117 -12.47 9.21 -15.64
C ALA A 117 -13.65 9.71 -14.82
N SER A 118 -14.40 8.79 -14.19
CA SER A 118 -15.30 9.19 -13.12
C SER A 118 -14.51 9.67 -11.92
N ALA A 119 -14.83 10.86 -11.41
CA ALA A 119 -14.21 11.38 -10.20
C ALA A 119 -14.51 10.44 -9.03
N ALA A 120 -13.46 10.03 -8.33
CA ALA A 120 -13.57 9.11 -7.20
C ALA A 120 -12.45 9.37 -6.18
N SER A 121 -12.66 8.95 -4.95
CA SER A 121 -11.60 8.90 -3.94
C SER A 121 -11.73 7.62 -3.13
N PHE A 122 -10.60 7.06 -2.73
CA PHE A 122 -10.48 5.86 -1.92
C PHE A 122 -9.56 6.13 -0.75
N LEU A 123 -9.93 5.60 0.41
CA LEU A 123 -9.16 5.70 1.64
C LEU A 123 -8.55 4.33 1.97
N LEU A 124 -7.24 4.25 1.94
CA LEU A 124 -6.47 3.10 2.40
C LEU A 124 -6.02 3.38 3.83
N GLU A 125 -6.10 2.38 4.69
CA GLU A 125 -5.79 2.50 6.10
C GLU A 125 -5.06 1.26 6.61
N ASN A 126 -4.19 1.49 7.58
CA ASN A 126 -3.63 0.46 8.45
C ASN A 126 -3.45 1.03 9.88
N THR A 127 -2.79 0.30 10.77
CA THR A 127 -2.52 0.72 12.16
C THR A 127 -1.65 1.98 12.28
N GLN A 128 -0.93 2.36 11.22
CA GLN A 128 0.06 3.46 11.22
C GLN A 128 -0.43 4.75 10.56
N GLY A 129 -1.60 4.73 9.90
CA GLY A 129 -2.17 5.91 9.29
C GLY A 129 -3.05 5.64 8.09
N GLN A 130 -3.34 6.72 7.36
CA GLN A 130 -4.25 6.71 6.23
C GLN A 130 -3.63 7.37 5.00
N ILE A 131 -3.89 6.79 3.82
CA ILE A 131 -3.54 7.38 2.52
C ILE A 131 -4.81 7.45 1.67
N LYS A 132 -5.06 8.62 1.12
CA LYS A 132 -6.19 8.87 0.22
C LYS A 132 -5.72 8.88 -1.23
N LEU A 133 -6.34 8.05 -2.06
CA LEU A 133 -6.18 8.07 -3.50
C LEU A 133 -7.34 8.87 -4.11
N ILE A 134 -7.01 9.84 -4.95
CA ILE A 134 -7.99 10.74 -5.58
C ILE A 134 -7.87 10.64 -7.09
N ILE A 135 -9.00 10.39 -7.74
CA ILE A 135 -9.15 10.38 -9.20
C ILE A 135 -9.99 11.60 -9.58
N SER A 136 -9.44 12.48 -10.41
CA SER A 136 -10.16 13.63 -10.94
C SER A 136 -10.83 13.31 -12.29
N ALA A 137 -11.85 14.07 -12.68
CA ALA A 137 -12.56 13.88 -13.95
C ALA A 137 -11.64 13.86 -15.19
N PRO A 138 -10.55 14.65 -15.28
CA PRO A 138 -9.55 14.50 -16.35
C PRO A 138 -8.72 13.20 -16.28
N GLY A 139 -9.04 12.29 -15.34
CA GLY A 139 -8.33 11.04 -15.18
C GLY A 139 -6.95 11.15 -14.50
N ARG A 140 -6.68 12.23 -13.78
CA ARG A 140 -5.46 12.38 -12.99
C ARG A 140 -5.61 11.64 -11.67
N ILE A 141 -4.69 10.75 -11.36
CA ILE A 141 -4.66 9.94 -10.15
C ILE A 141 -3.56 10.47 -9.24
N ARG A 142 -3.91 10.81 -7.99
CA ARG A 142 -2.99 11.36 -6.98
C ARG A 142 -3.15 10.65 -5.67
N LEU A 143 -2.04 10.56 -4.92
CA LEU A 143 -2.02 10.13 -3.54
C LEU A 143 -1.84 11.35 -2.64
N CYS A 144 -2.51 11.38 -1.52
CA CYS A 144 -2.28 12.34 -0.45
C CYS A 144 -2.58 11.67 0.91
N THR A 145 -2.06 12.23 1.98
CA THR A 145 -2.32 11.73 3.32
C THR A 145 -2.90 12.82 4.22
N PRO A 146 -3.91 12.54 5.04
CA PRO A 146 -4.32 13.42 6.13
C PRO A 146 -3.32 13.44 7.28
N ASP A 147 -2.51 12.37 7.39
CA ASP A 147 -1.51 12.17 8.42
C ASP A 147 -0.13 12.62 7.93
N THR A 148 0.85 12.66 8.85
CA THR A 148 2.24 12.95 8.48
C THR A 148 2.96 11.65 8.10
N ILE A 149 2.86 11.23 6.83
CA ILE A 149 3.55 10.07 6.28
C ILE A 149 4.66 10.56 5.35
N SER A 150 5.90 10.16 5.65
CA SER A 150 7.06 10.54 4.83
C SER A 150 6.91 10.02 3.39
N GLY A 151 7.14 10.89 2.42
CA GLY A 151 7.08 10.55 0.99
C GLY A 151 5.69 10.67 0.36
N VAL A 152 4.64 10.98 1.11
CA VAL A 152 3.30 11.24 0.60
C VAL A 152 2.91 12.70 0.90
N PRO A 153 2.46 13.48 -0.10
CA PRO A 153 2.04 14.86 0.13
C PRO A 153 0.78 14.92 1.01
N SER A 154 0.65 15.99 1.79
CA SER A 154 -0.57 16.25 2.57
C SER A 154 -1.78 16.52 1.64
N CYS A 155 -2.96 16.09 2.06
CA CYS A 155 -4.20 16.45 1.38
C CYS A 155 -4.51 17.92 1.62
#